data_c9dba32721e1028fe76ea1beac1dc026
#
_entry.id   c9dba32721e1028fe76ea1beac1dc026
#
_cell.length_a   1.000
_cell.length_b   1.000
_cell.length_c   1.000
_cell.angle_alpha   90.00
_cell.angle_beta   90.00
_cell.angle_gamma   90.00
#
_symmetry.space_group_name_H-M   'P 1'
#
loop_
_entity.id
_entity.type
_entity.pdbx_description
1 polymer ?
#
loop_
_entity_poly.entity_id
_entity_poly.type
_entity_poly.pdbx_seq_one_letter_code
_entity_poly.pdbx_strand_id
1 'polypeptide(L)'
;RPFYNGTENSFSDAATIGKVKGLEFLFETDYKRQQGINYIDQNHFLRYVAEDWIAKASYVQDGFADIKYFEASERYRYNINEKLSFNVGTSQRVSEAYGYNPLETETYPYTNIALDEGYQYDFDNDEWLNPNGDLVAENSEVWRAVILPQVLDDYVIDRRNELPLQWNYSLIAGFDYYHYTKTFWFHSWGNIMPLHLNTKSEYSYYKFNNDEQWIDYGGGLILGYKLNKNLGFFLEGTYNKYWNRNWHNFSVGANYVIF
;
A
#
# COMPACT_ATOMS: atom_id res chain seq x y z
N ARG A 1 2.04 -27.32 -5.93
CA ARG A 1 1.99 -26.13 -5.08
C ARG A 1 0.67 -25.42 -5.28
N PRO A 2 0.14 -24.68 -4.28
CA PRO A 2 -1.04 -23.87 -4.47
C PRO A 2 -0.74 -22.75 -5.46
N PHE A 3 -1.74 -22.42 -6.25
CA PHE A 3 -1.69 -21.26 -7.13
C PHE A 3 -1.76 -19.94 -6.39
N TYR A 4 -2.04 -20.02 -5.10
CA TYR A 4 -2.37 -18.90 -4.27
C TYR A 4 -1.57 -18.97 -2.98
N ASN A 5 -0.86 -17.93 -2.65
CA ASN A 5 -0.08 -17.86 -1.42
C ASN A 5 -0.41 -16.61 -0.59
N GLY A 6 -1.66 -16.26 -0.54
CA GLY A 6 -2.17 -15.27 0.38
C GLY A 6 -1.91 -13.82 0.02
N THR A 7 -1.67 -13.05 1.05
CA THR A 7 -1.70 -11.59 1.03
C THR A 7 -0.76 -10.90 0.06
N GLU A 8 0.31 -11.56 -0.34
CA GLU A 8 1.25 -10.90 -1.23
C GLU A 8 0.85 -10.99 -2.68
N ASN A 9 0.12 -12.03 -3.01
CA ASN A 9 -0.52 -12.18 -4.30
C ASN A 9 -1.10 -13.57 -4.50
N SER A 10 -1.91 -13.66 -5.46
CA SER A 10 -2.68 -14.85 -5.77
C SER A 10 -2.01 -15.84 -6.71
N PHE A 11 -0.84 -15.58 -7.24
CA PHE A 11 -0.26 -16.37 -8.33
C PHE A 11 1.17 -16.79 -8.09
N SER A 12 1.45 -17.37 -6.94
CA SER A 12 2.82 -17.69 -6.54
C SER A 12 3.57 -18.63 -7.47
N ASP A 13 2.87 -19.54 -8.11
CA ASP A 13 3.50 -20.60 -8.91
C ASP A 13 3.17 -20.54 -10.41
N ALA A 14 2.34 -19.59 -10.82
CA ALA A 14 1.84 -19.54 -12.19
C ALA A 14 2.81 -18.90 -13.18
N ALA A 15 3.71 -18.08 -12.69
CA ALA A 15 4.54 -17.29 -13.56
C ALA A 15 5.84 -17.98 -13.88
N THR A 16 5.81 -18.79 -14.90
CA THR A 16 7.02 -19.12 -15.63
C THR A 16 7.03 -18.32 -16.93
N ILE A 17 7.79 -17.24 -16.97
CA ILE A 17 7.93 -16.46 -18.18
C ILE A 17 9.13 -17.00 -18.96
N GLY A 18 8.82 -17.72 -20.02
CA GLY A 18 9.83 -18.35 -20.87
C GLY A 18 10.68 -19.35 -20.09
N LYS A 19 12.01 -19.12 -20.06
CA LYS A 19 12.97 -20.00 -19.38
C LYS A 19 13.28 -19.60 -17.92
N VAL A 20 12.69 -18.52 -17.40
CA VAL A 20 13.00 -18.00 -16.08
C VAL A 20 11.98 -18.54 -15.10
N LYS A 21 12.35 -19.60 -14.39
CA LYS A 21 11.53 -20.12 -13.27
C LYS A 21 11.53 -19.14 -12.10
N GLY A 22 10.38 -18.99 -11.47
CA GLY A 22 10.24 -18.21 -10.23
C GLY A 22 10.13 -16.71 -10.43
N LEU A 23 10.08 -16.21 -11.66
CA LEU A 23 9.84 -14.80 -11.92
C LEU A 23 8.35 -14.56 -12.16
N GLU A 24 7.78 -13.63 -11.40
CA GLU A 24 6.38 -13.24 -11.47
C GLU A 24 6.24 -11.75 -11.70
N PHE A 25 5.23 -11.36 -12.47
CA PHE A 25 4.80 -9.97 -12.60
C PHE A 25 3.34 -9.85 -12.21
N LEU A 26 3.01 -8.78 -11.54
CA LEU A 26 1.65 -8.30 -11.41
C LEU A 26 1.58 -6.85 -11.91
N PHE A 27 0.58 -6.59 -12.74
CA PHE A 27 0.17 -5.23 -13.10
C PHE A 27 -1.32 -5.14 -12.81
N GLU A 28 -1.65 -4.41 -11.77
CA GLU A 28 -3.01 -4.22 -11.33
C GLU A 28 -3.32 -2.73 -11.29
N THR A 29 -4.42 -2.35 -11.90
CA THR A 29 -4.92 -0.99 -11.88
C THR A 29 -6.42 -1.05 -11.68
N ASP A 30 -6.87 -0.51 -10.57
CA ASP A 30 -8.27 -0.49 -10.18
C ASP A 30 -8.83 0.93 -10.29
N TYR A 31 -9.89 1.10 -11.05
CA TYR A 31 -10.68 2.31 -11.02
C TYR A 31 -11.79 2.19 -9.96
N LYS A 32 -11.80 3.08 -9.00
CA LYS A 32 -12.70 3.03 -7.85
C LYS A 32 -13.46 4.34 -7.67
N ARG A 33 -14.59 4.24 -6.95
CA ARG A 33 -15.36 5.41 -6.51
C ARG A 33 -15.75 5.23 -5.05
N GLN A 34 -15.36 6.20 -4.23
CA GLN A 34 -15.69 6.22 -2.81
C GLN A 34 -16.04 7.66 -2.40
N GLN A 35 -17.11 7.82 -1.63
CA GLN A 35 -17.59 9.13 -1.16
C GLN A 35 -17.78 10.17 -2.29
N GLY A 36 -18.15 9.72 -3.49
CA GLY A 36 -18.33 10.58 -4.65
C GLY A 36 -17.05 10.90 -5.44
N ILE A 37 -15.88 10.55 -4.93
CA ILE A 37 -14.59 10.77 -5.56
C ILE A 37 -14.20 9.55 -6.38
N ASN A 38 -13.76 9.78 -7.61
CA ASN A 38 -13.17 8.75 -8.46
C ASN A 38 -11.66 8.75 -8.28
N TYR A 39 -11.06 7.58 -8.13
CA TYR A 39 -9.62 7.44 -7.97
C TYR A 39 -9.10 6.13 -8.59
N ILE A 40 -7.80 6.06 -8.75
CA ILE A 40 -7.11 4.91 -9.32
C ILE A 40 -6.13 4.38 -8.28
N ASP A 41 -6.27 3.09 -7.93
CA ASP A 41 -5.26 2.34 -7.22
C ASP A 41 -4.40 1.58 -8.20
N GLN A 42 -3.10 1.52 -7.92
CA GLN A 42 -2.14 0.75 -8.70
C GLN A 42 -1.30 -0.12 -7.77
N ASN A 43 -1.08 -1.35 -8.19
CA ASN A 43 -0.21 -2.28 -7.51
C ASN A 43 0.57 -3.08 -8.56
N HIS A 44 1.80 -2.69 -8.79
CA HIS A 44 2.66 -3.33 -9.78
C HIS A 44 3.85 -3.94 -9.06
N PHE A 45 4.13 -5.21 -9.32
CA PHE A 45 5.33 -5.80 -8.77
C PHE A 45 6.03 -6.75 -9.73
N LEU A 46 7.31 -6.89 -9.48
CA LEU A 46 8.18 -7.93 -9.98
C LEU A 46 8.68 -8.74 -8.79
N ARG A 47 8.46 -10.04 -8.78
CA ARG A 47 8.91 -10.94 -7.73
C ARG A 47 9.71 -12.09 -8.31
N TYR A 48 10.83 -12.40 -7.69
CA TYR A 48 11.63 -13.58 -7.96
C TYR A 48 11.59 -14.52 -6.76
N VAL A 49 11.24 -15.77 -7.01
CA VAL A 49 11.16 -16.82 -5.98
C VAL A 49 12.09 -17.95 -6.37
N ALA A 50 13.18 -18.11 -5.63
CA ALA A 50 14.06 -19.28 -5.66
C ALA A 50 13.72 -20.22 -4.49
N GLU A 51 14.47 -21.32 -4.38
CA GLU A 51 14.27 -22.31 -3.33
C GLU A 51 14.45 -21.70 -1.93
N ASP A 52 15.50 -20.90 -1.77
CA ASP A 52 15.93 -20.32 -0.50
C ASP A 52 15.94 -18.78 -0.49
N TRP A 53 15.44 -18.15 -1.55
CA TRP A 53 15.48 -16.71 -1.69
C TRP A 53 14.21 -16.15 -2.35
N ILE A 54 13.71 -15.05 -1.79
CA ILE A 54 12.59 -14.28 -2.36
C ILE A 54 13.04 -12.83 -2.45
N ALA A 55 12.93 -12.24 -3.64
CA ALA A 55 13.12 -10.80 -3.84
C ALA A 55 11.88 -10.23 -4.53
N LYS A 56 11.44 -9.06 -4.10
CA LYS A 56 10.28 -8.35 -4.67
C LYS A 56 10.60 -6.87 -4.80
N ALA A 57 10.25 -6.30 -5.94
CA ALA A 57 10.19 -4.86 -6.14
C ALA A 57 8.77 -4.48 -6.54
N SER A 58 8.19 -3.49 -5.91
CA SER A 58 6.82 -3.06 -6.16
C SER A 58 6.68 -1.55 -6.22
N TYR A 59 5.71 -1.11 -7.01
CA TYR A 59 5.16 0.23 -6.98
C TYR A 59 3.71 0.15 -6.53
N VAL A 60 3.36 0.96 -5.56
CA VAL A 60 2.00 1.02 -5.02
C VAL A 60 1.52 2.47 -5.05
N GLN A 61 0.31 2.66 -5.52
CA GLN A 61 -0.41 3.92 -5.42
C GLN A 61 -1.79 3.64 -4.81
N ASP A 62 -2.07 4.31 -3.70
CA ASP A 62 -3.41 4.42 -3.11
C ASP A 62 -3.98 5.76 -3.57
N GLY A 63 -4.88 5.72 -4.55
CA GLY A 63 -5.42 6.94 -5.16
C GLY A 63 -6.39 7.69 -4.26
N PHE A 64 -7.00 7.01 -3.27
CA PHE A 64 -7.89 7.67 -2.31
C PHE A 64 -7.11 8.45 -1.25
N ALA A 65 -5.99 7.91 -0.79
CA ALA A 65 -5.12 8.56 0.17
C ALA A 65 -4.02 9.41 -0.47
N ASP A 66 -3.95 9.41 -1.81
CA ASP A 66 -2.89 10.02 -2.62
C ASP A 66 -1.47 9.63 -2.16
N ILE A 67 -1.29 8.36 -1.83
CA ILE A 67 -0.03 7.80 -1.35
C ILE A 67 0.62 7.00 -2.48
N LYS A 68 1.89 7.29 -2.75
CA LYS A 68 2.71 6.58 -3.75
C LYS A 68 4.03 6.16 -3.11
N TYR A 69 4.43 4.91 -3.34
CA TYR A 69 5.73 4.46 -2.88
C TYR A 69 6.31 3.33 -3.74
N PHE A 70 7.63 3.25 -3.72
CA PHE A 70 8.36 2.08 -4.18
C PHE A 70 8.81 1.27 -2.98
N GLU A 71 8.70 -0.04 -3.08
CA GLU A 71 9.19 -0.97 -2.07
C GLU A 71 10.05 -2.05 -2.72
N ALA A 72 11.22 -2.28 -2.15
CA ALA A 72 12.05 -3.44 -2.45
C ALA A 72 12.16 -4.29 -1.18
N SER A 73 11.95 -5.58 -1.31
CA SER A 73 12.11 -6.52 -0.20
C SER A 73 12.89 -7.74 -0.64
N GLU A 74 13.65 -8.27 0.28
CA GLU A 74 14.42 -9.49 0.11
C GLU A 74 14.30 -10.34 1.35
N ARG A 75 14.16 -11.65 1.15
CA ARG A 75 14.03 -12.62 2.24
C ARG A 75 14.82 -13.87 1.90
N TYR A 76 15.62 -14.30 2.84
CA TYR A 76 16.22 -15.64 2.83
C TYR A 76 15.25 -16.62 3.49
N ARG A 77 15.01 -17.76 2.82
CA ARG A 77 14.14 -18.82 3.29
C ARG A 77 14.97 -19.99 3.78
N TYR A 78 14.76 -20.37 5.00
CA TYR A 78 15.36 -21.56 5.60
C TYR A 78 14.31 -22.68 5.67
N ASN A 79 14.48 -23.71 4.85
CA ASN A 79 13.59 -24.88 4.83
C ASN A 79 13.97 -25.83 5.95
N ILE A 80 13.12 -25.97 6.97
CA ILE A 80 13.31 -26.96 8.05
C ILE A 80 12.99 -28.37 7.53
N ASN A 81 11.95 -28.47 6.72
CA ASN A 81 11.54 -29.69 6.05
C ASN A 81 10.64 -29.33 4.83
N GLU A 82 10.12 -30.35 4.15
CA GLU A 82 9.25 -30.17 2.98
C GLU A 82 7.95 -29.38 3.25
N LYS A 83 7.58 -29.20 4.50
CA LYS A 83 6.31 -28.57 4.91
C LYS A 83 6.49 -27.23 5.57
N LEU A 84 7.62 -27.00 6.25
CA LEU A 84 7.84 -25.82 7.07
C LEU A 84 9.11 -25.10 6.64
N SER A 85 8.98 -23.83 6.38
CA SER A 85 10.09 -22.91 6.19
C SER A 85 9.94 -21.65 7.04
N PHE A 86 11.06 -21.11 7.46
CA PHE A 86 11.17 -19.76 8.02
C PHE A 86 11.82 -18.83 7.01
N ASN A 87 11.48 -17.57 7.06
CA ASN A 87 12.12 -16.54 6.26
C ASN A 87 12.52 -15.35 7.15
N VAL A 88 13.61 -14.73 6.79
CA VAL A 88 14.11 -13.49 7.40
C VAL A 88 14.69 -12.59 6.33
N GLY A 89 14.47 -11.31 6.45
CA GLY A 89 14.95 -10.36 5.44
C GLY A 89 14.70 -8.93 5.80
N THR A 90 14.72 -8.09 4.77
CA THR A 90 14.52 -6.65 4.89
C THR A 90 13.51 -6.15 3.87
N SER A 91 12.87 -5.05 4.19
CA SER A 91 12.08 -4.25 3.26
C SER A 91 12.61 -2.82 3.29
N GLN A 92 12.71 -2.22 2.12
CA GLN A 92 13.11 -0.83 1.92
C GLN A 92 12.01 -0.15 1.15
N ARG A 93 11.47 0.91 1.72
CA ARG A 93 10.43 1.71 1.09
C ARG A 93 10.90 3.13 0.90
N VAL A 94 10.63 3.69 -0.27
CA VAL A 94 10.84 5.09 -0.58
C VAL A 94 9.53 5.73 -0.98
N SER A 95 9.20 6.86 -0.38
CA SER A 95 7.97 7.60 -0.63
C SER A 95 8.22 9.12 -0.50
N GLU A 96 7.25 9.89 -0.93
CA GLU A 96 7.14 11.29 -0.55
C GLU A 96 6.89 11.44 0.97
N ALA A 97 6.90 12.65 1.47
CA ALA A 97 6.75 12.95 2.90
C ALA A 97 5.28 12.95 3.36
N TYR A 98 4.55 11.86 3.15
CA TYR A 98 3.11 11.76 3.44
C TYR A 98 2.73 11.94 4.90
N GLY A 99 3.67 11.79 5.82
CA GLY A 99 3.47 12.08 7.24
C GLY A 99 3.50 13.58 7.57
N TYR A 100 3.89 14.42 6.64
CA TYR A 100 3.97 15.85 6.85
C TYR A 100 2.66 16.54 6.42
N ASN A 101 2.06 17.27 7.35
CA ASN A 101 0.94 18.15 7.07
C ASN A 101 1.26 19.55 7.61
N PRO A 102 1.64 20.50 6.74
CA PRO A 102 2.00 21.84 7.17
C PRO A 102 0.84 22.59 7.84
N LEU A 103 -0.41 22.23 7.51
CA LEU A 103 -1.59 22.87 8.09
C LEU A 103 -1.79 22.55 9.57
N GLU A 104 -1.25 21.44 10.07
CA GLU A 104 -1.34 21.06 11.50
C GLU A 104 -0.39 21.87 12.39
N THR A 105 0.70 22.35 11.82
CA THR A 105 1.71 23.11 12.54
C THR A 105 1.53 24.61 12.43
N GLU A 106 0.69 25.06 11.51
CA GLU A 106 0.46 26.47 11.27
C GLU A 106 -0.71 27.01 12.12
N THR A 107 -0.45 28.04 12.89
CA THR A 107 -1.46 28.76 13.70
C THR A 107 -2.23 29.79 12.90
N TYR A 108 -1.93 29.89 11.60
CA TYR A 108 -2.55 30.87 10.70
C TYR A 108 -3.97 30.46 10.28
N PRO A 109 -4.90 31.42 10.16
CA PRO A 109 -6.13 31.18 9.42
C PRO A 109 -5.79 30.75 7.98
N TYR A 110 -6.43 29.71 7.48
CA TYR A 110 -6.19 29.18 6.12
C TYR A 110 -6.32 30.21 5.02
N THR A 111 -7.16 31.22 5.22
CA THR A 111 -7.28 32.36 4.29
C THR A 111 -5.96 33.14 4.14
N ASN A 112 -5.15 33.22 5.20
CA ASN A 112 -3.85 33.90 5.12
C ASN A 112 -2.87 33.14 4.23
N ILE A 113 -2.91 31.81 4.26
CA ILE A 113 -2.11 30.97 3.35
C ILE A 113 -2.45 31.33 1.89
N ALA A 114 -3.73 31.42 1.56
CA ALA A 114 -4.14 31.80 0.21
C ALA A 114 -3.72 33.23 -0.18
N LEU A 115 -3.77 34.17 0.76
CA LEU A 115 -3.28 35.54 0.53
C LEU A 115 -1.76 35.57 0.31
N ASP A 116 -1.00 34.76 1.06
CA ASP A 116 0.45 34.62 0.91
C ASP A 116 0.80 33.95 -0.43
N GLU A 117 -0.03 33.05 -0.94
CA GLU A 117 0.07 32.46 -2.29
C GLU A 117 -0.38 33.40 -3.40
N GLY A 118 -0.76 34.67 -3.07
CA GLY A 118 -1.07 35.72 -4.01
C GLY A 118 -2.53 35.88 -4.41
N TYR A 119 -3.44 35.12 -3.79
CA TYR A 119 -4.87 35.35 -3.99
C TYR A 119 -5.29 36.68 -3.38
N GLN A 120 -6.27 37.32 -3.96
CA GLN A 120 -6.72 38.67 -3.57
C GLN A 120 -8.23 38.67 -3.38
N TYR A 121 -8.68 39.38 -2.34
CA TYR A 121 -10.10 39.60 -2.10
C TYR A 121 -10.50 41.02 -2.49
N ASP A 122 -11.47 41.13 -3.38
CA ASP A 122 -12.11 42.41 -3.75
C ASP A 122 -13.29 42.67 -2.80
N PHE A 123 -13.09 43.62 -1.89
CA PHE A 123 -14.11 44.01 -0.91
C PHE A 123 -15.33 44.70 -1.49
N ASP A 124 -15.19 45.37 -2.64
CA ASP A 124 -16.27 46.14 -3.23
C ASP A 124 -17.29 45.20 -3.92
N ASN A 125 -16.82 44.08 -4.45
CA ASN A 125 -17.63 43.13 -5.20
C ASN A 125 -17.88 41.82 -4.50
N ASP A 126 -17.26 41.57 -3.34
CA ASP A 126 -17.20 40.23 -2.64
C ASP A 126 -16.66 39.13 -3.55
N GLU A 127 -15.63 39.44 -4.32
CA GLU A 127 -15.02 38.50 -5.28
C GLU A 127 -13.60 38.11 -4.87
N TRP A 128 -13.19 36.94 -5.31
CA TRP A 128 -11.81 36.46 -5.12
C TRP A 128 -11.10 36.29 -6.47
N LEU A 129 -9.88 36.80 -6.53
CA LEU A 129 -9.00 36.75 -7.70
C LEU A 129 -7.80 35.83 -7.43
N ASN A 130 -7.37 35.15 -8.50
CA ASN A 130 -6.11 34.37 -8.42
C ASN A 130 -4.86 35.29 -8.51
N PRO A 131 -3.63 34.76 -8.36
CA PRO A 131 -2.41 35.56 -8.50
C PRO A 131 -2.24 36.26 -9.85
N ASN A 132 -2.92 35.83 -10.89
CA ASN A 132 -2.90 36.46 -12.20
C ASN A 132 -3.96 37.57 -12.36
N GLY A 133 -4.84 37.77 -11.38
CA GLY A 133 -5.91 38.74 -11.40
C GLY A 133 -7.22 38.24 -12.05
N ASP A 134 -7.32 36.92 -12.31
CA ASP A 134 -8.56 36.36 -12.84
C ASP A 134 -9.55 36.04 -11.71
N LEU A 135 -10.83 36.23 -11.98
CA LEU A 135 -11.91 35.86 -11.05
C LEU A 135 -11.95 34.34 -10.84
N VAL A 136 -11.88 33.88 -9.58
CA VAL A 136 -11.94 32.46 -9.21
C VAL A 136 -13.13 32.13 -8.33
N ALA A 137 -13.68 33.10 -7.60
CA ALA A 137 -14.92 32.94 -6.84
C ALA A 137 -15.74 34.20 -6.85
N GLU A 138 -17.02 34.06 -7.20
CA GLU A 138 -18.00 35.15 -7.31
C GLU A 138 -18.47 35.69 -5.95
N ASN A 139 -18.11 34.99 -4.87
CA ASN A 139 -18.41 35.39 -3.50
C ASN A 139 -17.62 34.54 -2.48
N SER A 140 -17.64 34.98 -1.23
CA SER A 140 -16.94 34.33 -0.14
C SER A 140 -17.48 32.92 0.23
N GLU A 141 -18.71 32.57 -0.17
CA GLU A 141 -19.27 31.24 0.05
C GLU A 141 -18.65 30.24 -0.93
N VAL A 142 -18.62 30.56 -2.21
CA VAL A 142 -17.94 29.74 -3.25
C VAL A 142 -16.47 29.63 -2.95
N TRP A 143 -15.82 30.70 -2.52
CA TRP A 143 -14.44 30.70 -2.09
C TRP A 143 -14.19 29.64 -1.03
N ARG A 144 -14.91 29.68 0.08
CA ARG A 144 -14.71 28.75 1.23
C ARG A 144 -15.06 27.30 0.90
N ALA A 145 -16.11 27.10 0.07
CA ALA A 145 -16.62 25.77 -0.20
C ALA A 145 -15.83 25.03 -1.29
N VAL A 146 -15.26 25.75 -2.25
CA VAL A 146 -14.70 25.15 -3.47
C VAL A 146 -13.24 25.53 -3.68
N ILE A 147 -12.91 26.81 -3.65
CA ILE A 147 -11.59 27.30 -4.08
C ILE A 147 -10.54 27.14 -2.96
N LEU A 148 -10.85 27.63 -1.76
CA LEU A 148 -9.92 27.54 -0.63
C LEU A 148 -9.44 26.11 -0.33
N PRO A 149 -10.29 25.08 -0.32
CA PRO A 149 -9.81 23.71 -0.16
C PRO A 149 -8.80 23.29 -1.22
N GLN A 150 -8.99 23.67 -2.48
CA GLN A 150 -8.04 23.35 -3.56
C GLN A 150 -6.71 24.08 -3.35
N VAL A 151 -6.74 25.36 -3.01
CA VAL A 151 -5.52 26.14 -2.71
C VAL A 151 -4.74 25.52 -1.55
N LEU A 152 -5.42 25.05 -0.52
CA LEU A 152 -4.79 24.40 0.62
C LEU A 152 -4.21 23.02 0.26
N ASP A 153 -4.89 22.25 -0.58
CA ASP A 153 -4.37 20.97 -1.07
C ASP A 153 -3.12 21.18 -1.92
N ASP A 154 -3.13 22.15 -2.83
CA ASP A 154 -1.97 22.51 -3.66
C ASP A 154 -0.80 22.96 -2.76
N TYR A 155 -1.06 23.81 -1.78
CA TYR A 155 -0.05 24.25 -0.80
C TYR A 155 0.59 23.08 -0.05
N VAL A 156 -0.22 22.12 0.42
CA VAL A 156 0.29 20.93 1.11
C VAL A 156 1.15 20.08 0.19
N ILE A 157 0.74 19.91 -1.06
CA ILE A 157 1.49 19.17 -2.07
C ILE A 157 2.83 19.85 -2.35
N ASP A 158 2.82 21.16 -2.57
CA ASP A 158 4.04 21.92 -2.85
C ASP A 158 5.03 21.87 -1.69
N ARG A 159 4.56 22.03 -0.45
CA ARG A 159 5.41 21.92 0.74
C ARG A 159 5.97 20.50 0.95
N ARG A 160 5.21 19.46 0.61
CA ARG A 160 5.70 18.07 0.63
C ARG A 160 6.76 17.84 -0.44
N ASN A 161 6.59 18.41 -1.63
CA ASN A 161 7.52 18.28 -2.75
C ASN A 161 8.89 18.95 -2.46
N GLU A 162 8.92 19.96 -1.60
CA GLU A 162 10.17 20.59 -1.12
C GLU A 162 10.98 19.68 -0.18
N LEU A 163 10.35 18.66 0.41
CA LEU A 163 10.99 17.75 1.34
C LEU A 163 11.70 16.61 0.60
N PRO A 164 12.81 16.10 1.15
CA PRO A 164 13.48 14.96 0.56
C PRO A 164 12.63 13.70 0.67
N LEU A 165 12.81 12.79 -0.29
CA LEU A 165 12.19 11.48 -0.24
C LEU A 165 12.48 10.77 1.09
N GLN A 166 11.48 10.12 1.62
CA GLN A 166 11.52 9.40 2.88
C GLN A 166 11.89 7.94 2.65
N TRP A 167 12.93 7.49 3.32
CA TRP A 167 13.39 6.11 3.29
C TRP A 167 13.04 5.41 4.59
N ASN A 168 12.36 4.28 4.47
CA ASN A 168 11.99 3.43 5.59
C ASN A 168 12.59 2.04 5.38
N TYR A 169 13.23 1.53 6.42
CA TYR A 169 13.84 0.19 6.43
C TYR A 169 13.15 -0.64 7.49
N SER A 170 12.81 -1.87 7.17
CA SER A 170 12.15 -2.77 8.09
C SER A 170 12.85 -4.13 8.07
N LEU A 171 12.98 -4.76 9.23
CA LEU A 171 13.28 -6.17 9.31
C LEU A 171 12.00 -6.97 9.12
N ILE A 172 12.10 -8.10 8.45
CA ILE A 172 10.98 -9.02 8.23
C ILE A 172 11.41 -10.39 8.74
N ALA A 173 10.55 -11.04 9.51
CA ALA A 173 10.66 -12.44 9.86
C ALA A 173 9.31 -13.14 9.62
N GLY A 174 9.32 -14.36 9.14
CA GLY A 174 8.09 -15.05 8.83
C GLY A 174 8.25 -16.55 8.71
N PHE A 175 7.13 -17.21 8.48
CA PHE A 175 7.09 -18.65 8.23
C PHE A 175 6.06 -18.97 7.16
N ASP A 176 6.26 -20.14 6.52
CA ASP A 176 5.31 -20.79 5.64
C ASP A 176 5.19 -22.27 6.04
N TYR A 177 3.97 -22.73 6.16
CA TYR A 177 3.68 -24.13 6.43
C TYR A 177 2.71 -24.68 5.40
N TYR A 178 3.10 -25.77 4.75
CA TYR A 178 2.33 -26.46 3.72
C TYR A 178 2.04 -27.89 4.13
N HIS A 179 0.80 -28.29 3.93
CA HIS A 179 0.41 -29.69 4.08
C HIS A 179 -0.49 -30.11 2.92
N TYR A 180 -0.04 -31.10 2.16
CA TYR A 180 -0.76 -31.62 0.98
C TYR A 180 -1.06 -33.08 1.13
N THR A 181 -2.30 -33.42 0.81
CA THR A 181 -2.75 -34.81 0.61
C THR A 181 -3.39 -34.93 -0.77
N LYS A 182 -3.86 -36.11 -1.12
CA LYS A 182 -4.55 -36.34 -2.41
C LYS A 182 -5.84 -35.51 -2.54
N THR A 183 -6.53 -35.25 -1.42
CA THR A 183 -7.87 -34.63 -1.39
C THR A 183 -7.89 -33.31 -0.63
N PHE A 184 -6.98 -33.10 0.27
CA PHE A 184 -6.96 -31.93 1.14
C PHE A 184 -5.59 -31.24 1.07
N TRP A 185 -5.61 -29.91 1.10
CA TRP A 185 -4.41 -29.10 1.22
C TRP A 185 -4.63 -27.94 2.18
N PHE A 186 -3.56 -27.57 2.84
CA PHE A 186 -3.51 -26.54 3.84
C PHE A 186 -2.23 -25.75 3.65
N HIS A 187 -2.35 -24.42 3.65
CA HIS A 187 -1.23 -23.52 3.66
C HIS A 187 -1.48 -22.46 4.74
N SER A 188 -0.52 -22.26 5.62
CA SER A 188 -0.52 -21.18 6.59
C SER A 188 0.79 -20.42 6.50
N TRP A 189 0.72 -19.12 6.59
CA TRP A 189 1.88 -18.25 6.59
C TRP A 189 1.69 -17.14 7.62
N GLY A 190 2.81 -16.58 8.06
CA GLY A 190 2.82 -15.42 8.93
C GLY A 190 4.09 -14.63 8.75
N ASN A 191 4.00 -13.34 8.94
CA ASN A 191 5.14 -12.45 8.97
C ASN A 191 5.00 -11.41 10.08
N ILE A 192 6.14 -10.90 10.51
CA ILE A 192 6.27 -9.86 11.52
C ILE A 192 7.38 -8.92 11.10
N MET A 193 7.16 -7.63 11.26
CA MET A 193 8.14 -6.57 11.06
C MET A 193 8.40 -5.90 12.41
N PRO A 194 9.38 -6.43 13.16
CA PRO A 194 9.59 -6.00 14.54
C PRO A 194 10.33 -4.67 14.68
N LEU A 195 10.91 -4.17 13.61
CA LEU A 195 11.71 -2.95 13.62
C LEU A 195 11.55 -2.19 12.33
N HIS A 196 11.27 -0.87 12.47
CA HIS A 196 11.25 0.09 11.39
C HIS A 196 12.27 1.21 11.67
N LEU A 197 13.13 1.51 10.71
CA LEU A 197 14.12 2.58 10.75
C LEU A 197 13.80 3.61 9.68
N ASN A 198 13.66 4.86 10.08
CA ASN A 198 13.33 5.98 9.20
C ASN A 198 14.49 6.96 9.09
N THR A 199 14.76 7.46 7.89
CA THR A 199 15.82 8.44 7.66
C THR A 199 15.42 9.86 8.10
N LYS A 200 14.14 10.20 7.95
CA LYS A 200 13.54 11.47 8.35
C LYS A 200 12.26 11.19 9.14
N SER A 201 12.43 10.82 10.40
CA SER A 201 11.32 10.30 11.20
C SER A 201 10.18 11.29 11.39
N GLU A 202 10.43 12.58 11.44
CA GLU A 202 9.41 13.62 11.60
C GLU A 202 8.46 13.78 10.41
N TYR A 203 8.90 13.37 9.21
CA TYR A 203 8.09 13.45 7.98
C TYR A 203 7.70 12.06 7.45
N SER A 204 8.18 11.03 8.11
CA SER A 204 7.91 9.67 7.69
C SER A 204 6.47 9.28 7.94
N TYR A 205 5.85 8.62 6.96
CA TYR A 205 4.53 8.03 7.14
C TYR A 205 4.50 7.02 8.29
N TYR A 206 5.58 6.29 8.52
CA TYR A 206 5.69 5.36 9.65
C TYR A 206 5.61 6.07 10.99
N LYS A 207 6.33 7.16 11.18
CA LYS A 207 6.24 7.92 12.41
C LYS A 207 4.85 8.50 12.60
N PHE A 208 4.34 9.16 11.58
CA PHE A 208 3.08 9.88 11.65
C PHE A 208 1.88 8.97 11.93
N ASN A 209 1.89 7.76 11.34
CA ASN A 209 0.80 6.82 11.52
C ASN A 209 1.07 5.73 12.57
N ASN A 210 2.27 5.65 13.13
CA ASN A 210 2.73 4.57 13.99
C ASN A 210 3.34 5.04 15.31
N ASP A 211 3.09 6.24 15.75
CA ASP A 211 3.64 6.73 17.02
C ASP A 211 3.42 5.76 18.19
N GLU A 212 2.36 4.96 18.12
CA GLU A 212 2.02 3.93 19.11
C GLU A 212 2.20 2.49 18.60
N GLN A 213 2.65 2.30 17.37
CA GLN A 213 2.76 0.97 16.77
C GLN A 213 4.20 0.53 16.57
N TRP A 214 4.60 -0.43 17.37
CA TRP A 214 5.96 -0.96 17.36
C TRP A 214 6.18 -2.09 16.36
N ILE A 215 5.11 -2.83 16.02
CA ILE A 215 5.22 -4.07 15.27
C ILE A 215 4.10 -4.15 14.26
N ASP A 216 4.48 -4.31 12.98
CA ASP A 216 3.57 -4.74 11.94
C ASP A 216 3.62 -6.25 11.82
N TYR A 217 2.48 -6.88 11.61
CA TYR A 217 2.39 -8.32 11.42
C TYR A 217 1.21 -8.70 10.54
N GLY A 218 1.33 -9.84 9.92
CA GLY A 218 0.25 -10.39 9.13
C GLY A 218 0.34 -11.89 9.02
N GLY A 219 -0.73 -12.50 8.63
CA GLY A 219 -0.76 -13.91 8.40
C GLY A 219 -2.04 -14.37 7.74
N GLY A 220 -2.05 -15.58 7.32
CA GLY A 220 -3.21 -16.17 6.69
C GLY A 220 -3.19 -17.68 6.68
N LEU A 221 -4.30 -18.18 6.21
CA LEU A 221 -4.61 -19.58 6.16
C LEU A 221 -5.44 -19.87 4.93
N ILE A 222 -5.05 -20.87 4.17
CA ILE A 222 -5.86 -21.45 3.10
C ILE A 222 -6.15 -22.92 3.43
N LEU A 223 -7.43 -23.27 3.34
CA LEU A 223 -7.91 -24.64 3.40
C LEU A 223 -8.50 -24.99 2.04
N GLY A 224 -8.03 -26.06 1.43
CA GLY A 224 -8.54 -26.50 0.16
C GLY A 224 -8.93 -27.98 0.16
N TYR A 225 -10.00 -28.29 -0.58
CA TYR A 225 -10.51 -29.64 -0.75
C TYR A 225 -10.73 -29.94 -2.23
N LYS A 226 -10.17 -31.06 -2.70
CA LYS A 226 -10.38 -31.57 -4.06
C LYS A 226 -11.54 -32.55 -4.06
N LEU A 227 -12.62 -32.18 -4.72
CA LEU A 227 -13.75 -33.07 -4.89
C LEU A 227 -13.46 -34.16 -5.91
N ASN A 228 -12.73 -33.84 -6.98
CA ASN A 228 -12.30 -34.76 -8.02
C ASN A 228 -11.03 -34.22 -8.71
N LYS A 229 -10.61 -34.82 -9.83
CA LYS A 229 -9.39 -34.43 -10.55
C LYS A 229 -9.43 -32.98 -11.08
N ASN A 230 -10.62 -32.49 -11.38
CA ASN A 230 -10.82 -31.25 -12.08
C ASN A 230 -11.42 -30.16 -11.19
N LEU A 231 -12.10 -30.51 -10.09
CA LEU A 231 -12.80 -29.56 -9.25
C LEU A 231 -12.28 -29.58 -7.81
N GLY A 232 -11.93 -28.42 -7.32
CA GLY A 232 -11.56 -28.18 -5.93
C GLY A 232 -12.21 -26.91 -5.40
N PHE A 233 -12.36 -26.85 -4.10
CA PHE A 233 -12.84 -25.69 -3.36
C PHE A 233 -11.78 -25.22 -2.39
N PHE A 234 -11.75 -23.93 -2.10
CA PHE A 234 -10.88 -23.39 -1.08
C PHE A 234 -11.58 -22.30 -0.25
N LEU A 235 -11.07 -22.16 0.94
CA LEU A 235 -11.41 -21.15 1.91
C LEU A 235 -10.13 -20.45 2.32
N GLU A 236 -10.08 -19.13 2.28
CA GLU A 236 -8.94 -18.35 2.70
C GLU A 236 -9.36 -17.30 3.71
N GLY A 237 -8.53 -17.12 4.73
CA GLY A 237 -8.64 -16.04 5.69
C GLY A 237 -7.28 -15.38 5.86
N THR A 238 -7.25 -14.04 5.86
CA THR A 238 -6.05 -13.26 6.14
C THR A 238 -6.33 -12.21 7.19
N TYR A 239 -5.31 -11.92 7.98
CA TYR A 239 -5.31 -10.83 8.93
C TYR A 239 -3.99 -10.08 8.82
N ASN A 240 -4.06 -8.76 8.73
CA ASN A 240 -2.90 -7.89 8.66
C ASN A 240 -3.07 -6.71 9.61
N LYS A 241 -2.03 -6.43 10.37
CA LYS A 241 -1.82 -5.20 11.07
C LYS A 241 -0.67 -4.48 10.42
N TYR A 242 -0.96 -3.34 9.81
CA TYR A 242 0.01 -2.53 9.12
C TYR A 242 -0.19 -1.08 9.51
N TRP A 243 0.84 -0.45 10.06
CA TRP A 243 0.74 0.84 10.74
C TRP A 243 -0.31 0.82 11.86
N ASN A 244 -1.16 1.79 11.94
CA ASN A 244 -2.27 1.86 12.89
C ASN A 244 -3.57 1.20 12.40
N ARG A 245 -3.52 0.50 11.26
CA ARG A 245 -4.69 -0.13 10.65
C ARG A 245 -4.63 -1.64 10.76
N ASN A 246 -5.79 -2.20 11.02
CA ASN A 246 -6.01 -3.63 10.97
C ASN A 246 -7.02 -3.92 9.87
N TRP A 247 -6.74 -4.93 9.06
CA TRP A 247 -7.72 -5.44 8.11
C TRP A 247 -7.68 -6.95 8.06
N HIS A 248 -8.81 -7.50 7.74
CA HIS A 248 -8.98 -8.92 7.51
C HIS A 248 -9.72 -9.13 6.21
N ASN A 249 -9.39 -10.19 5.55
CA ASN A 249 -10.06 -10.61 4.34
C ASN A 249 -10.46 -12.06 4.47
N PHE A 250 -11.58 -12.41 3.84
CA PHE A 250 -12.09 -13.76 3.80
C PHE A 250 -12.61 -14.04 2.40
N SER A 251 -12.12 -15.12 1.79
CA SER A 251 -12.55 -15.52 0.46
C SER A 251 -12.88 -17.00 0.39
N VAL A 252 -13.83 -17.32 -0.48
CA VAL A 252 -14.21 -18.68 -0.84
C VAL A 252 -14.13 -18.80 -2.34
N GLY A 253 -13.52 -19.85 -2.84
CA GLY A 253 -13.39 -20.05 -4.27
C GLY A 253 -13.45 -21.50 -4.69
N ALA A 254 -13.62 -21.69 -6.00
CA ALA A 254 -13.55 -22.98 -6.65
C ALA A 254 -12.54 -22.93 -7.78
N ASN A 255 -11.72 -23.96 -7.89
CA ASN A 255 -10.78 -24.16 -8.97
C ASN A 255 -11.29 -25.26 -9.88
N TYR A 256 -11.45 -24.96 -11.17
CA TYR A 256 -11.80 -25.95 -12.18
C TYR A 256 -10.71 -26.03 -13.25
N VAL A 257 -10.15 -27.21 -13.42
CA VAL A 257 -9.10 -27.45 -14.40
C VAL A 257 -9.73 -28.08 -15.65
N ILE A 258 -9.62 -27.38 -16.76
CA ILE A 258 -10.06 -27.81 -18.09
C ILE A 258 -8.84 -28.36 -18.82
N PHE A 259 -8.84 -29.66 -19.13
CA PHE A 259 -7.83 -30.29 -19.99
C PHE A 259 -8.51 -30.92 -21.19
#